data_2e9c2a821e9d7a22235bdec3a74d860c
#
_entry.id   2e9c2a821e9d7a22235bdec3a74d860c
#
_cell.length_a   1.000
_cell.length_b   1.000
_cell.length_c   1.000
_cell.angle_alpha   90.00
_cell.angle_beta   90.00
_cell.angle_gamma   90.00
#
_symmetry.space_group_name_H-M   'P 1'
#
loop_
_entity.id
_entity.type
_entity.pdbx_description
1 polymer ?
#
loop_
_entity_poly.entity_id
_entity_poly.type
_entity_poly.pdbx_seq_one_letter_code
_entity_poly.pdbx_strand_id
1 'polypeptide(L)'
;MRYNKFIDFVNILLIYYEYSVNLFQLYYNDIIIQFGVNKAEQTLKITNVLSDPTRYYIYQYITDRHRDVTVQEVADHFNIHPNVARLHLSKLEDVNMLVSETKKTGKGGRPSRLYRLSDDVIQLNFPFRDYQLLSKIAIETMISLGEEGKRVLYATGKKFGSELIEREMAKTHHNDELNFEQKIEILRNAATVAGFYPEFEVNETGTKIYFQIYNCPFKEVAAEHTEEVCTTHYEFLKGMFECLFDNVEIIEKGNMLKGCDACAYHALVSN
;
A
#
# COMPACT_ATOMS: atom_id res chain seq x y z
N MET A 1 30.09 -60.30 23.05
CA MET A 1 30.03 -59.19 24.06
C MET A 1 30.14 -57.77 23.46
N ARG A 2 30.89 -57.51 22.38
CA ARG A 2 30.96 -56.18 21.75
C ARG A 2 29.74 -55.81 20.89
N TYR A 3 29.04 -56.76 20.30
CA TYR A 3 27.89 -56.52 19.38
C TYR A 3 26.66 -55.99 20.12
N ASN A 4 26.37 -56.46 21.32
CA ASN A 4 25.22 -55.99 22.13
C ASN A 4 25.38 -54.52 22.58
N LYS A 5 26.61 -54.11 22.94
CA LYS A 5 26.86 -52.72 23.33
C LYS A 5 26.69 -51.72 22.19
N PHE A 6 26.90 -52.12 20.95
CA PHE A 6 26.68 -51.28 19.77
C PHE A 6 25.19 -51.08 19.50
N ILE A 7 24.40 -52.17 19.63
CA ILE A 7 22.94 -52.12 19.47
C ILE A 7 22.33 -51.21 20.56
N ASP A 8 22.79 -51.34 21.81
CA ASP A 8 22.32 -50.50 22.92
C ASP A 8 22.64 -49.02 22.66
N PHE A 9 23.82 -48.72 22.15
CA PHE A 9 24.24 -47.35 21.81
C PHE A 9 23.38 -46.76 20.68
N VAL A 10 23.09 -47.54 19.63
CA VAL A 10 22.22 -47.11 18.52
C VAL A 10 20.79 -46.86 18.99
N ASN A 11 20.26 -47.73 19.86
CA ASN A 11 18.94 -47.55 20.42
C ASN A 11 18.84 -46.29 21.31
N ILE A 12 19.86 -46.00 22.10
CA ILE A 12 19.92 -44.76 22.90
C ILE A 12 19.93 -43.54 21.98
N LEU A 13 20.72 -43.55 20.90
CA LEU A 13 20.73 -42.45 19.92
C LEU A 13 19.37 -42.25 19.24
N LEU A 14 18.68 -43.34 18.89
CA LEU A 14 17.33 -43.26 18.30
C LEU A 14 16.32 -42.65 19.27
N ILE A 15 16.36 -43.04 20.55
CA ILE A 15 15.49 -42.50 21.60
C ILE A 15 15.78 -41.00 21.79
N TYR A 16 17.04 -40.58 21.80
CA TYR A 16 17.41 -39.18 21.90
C TYR A 16 16.95 -38.37 20.66
N TYR A 17 17.06 -38.95 19.47
CA TYR A 17 16.59 -38.35 18.23
C TYR A 17 15.04 -38.16 18.25
N GLU A 18 14.29 -39.21 18.59
CA GLU A 18 12.84 -39.11 18.70
C GLU A 18 12.39 -38.11 19.78
N TYR A 19 13.08 -38.07 20.92
CA TYR A 19 12.78 -37.11 21.98
C TYR A 19 13.05 -35.68 21.53
N SER A 20 14.17 -35.42 20.85
CA SER A 20 14.51 -34.09 20.32
C SER A 20 13.54 -33.65 19.22
N VAL A 21 13.11 -34.53 18.33
CA VAL A 21 12.10 -34.25 17.29
C VAL A 21 10.75 -33.93 17.92
N ASN A 22 10.31 -34.71 18.93
CA ASN A 22 9.06 -34.42 19.64
C ASN A 22 9.10 -33.09 20.40
N LEU A 23 10.20 -32.77 21.05
CA LEU A 23 10.38 -31.50 21.76
C LEU A 23 10.36 -30.31 20.77
N PHE A 24 11.01 -30.46 19.64
CA PHE A 24 11.00 -29.45 18.57
C PHE A 24 9.58 -29.26 18.00
N GLN A 25 8.83 -30.36 17.80
CA GLN A 25 7.46 -30.33 17.30
C GLN A 25 6.51 -29.64 18.30
N LEU A 26 6.66 -29.89 19.59
CA LEU A 26 5.87 -29.22 20.65
C LEU A 26 6.19 -27.72 20.68
N TYR A 27 7.46 -27.35 20.66
CA TYR A 27 7.90 -25.95 20.67
C TYR A 27 7.43 -25.21 19.41
N TYR A 28 7.50 -25.87 18.25
CA TYR A 28 7.03 -25.32 16.97
C TYR A 28 5.49 -25.14 16.96
N ASN A 29 4.74 -26.09 17.50
CA ASN A 29 3.28 -26.00 17.63
C ASN A 29 2.87 -24.87 18.58
N ASP A 30 3.55 -24.70 19.73
CA ASP A 30 3.28 -23.61 20.66
C ASP A 30 3.54 -22.23 20.00
N ILE A 31 4.61 -22.09 19.24
CA ILE A 31 4.91 -20.88 18.50
C ILE A 31 3.82 -20.60 17.45
N ILE A 32 3.39 -21.60 16.67
CA ILE A 32 2.34 -21.45 15.66
C ILE A 32 1.01 -21.07 16.30
N ILE A 33 0.64 -21.70 17.41
CA ILE A 33 -0.58 -21.39 18.15
C ILE A 33 -0.52 -19.95 18.68
N GLN A 34 0.59 -19.55 19.28
CA GLN A 34 0.77 -18.20 19.81
C GLN A 34 0.76 -17.13 18.69
N PHE A 35 1.35 -17.43 17.52
CA PHE A 35 1.29 -16.56 16.33
C PHE A 35 -0.14 -16.47 15.79
N GLY A 36 -0.86 -17.56 15.72
CA GLY A 36 -2.26 -17.60 15.27
C GLY A 36 -3.21 -16.85 16.19
N VAL A 37 -3.04 -16.98 17.50
CA VAL A 37 -3.83 -16.26 18.52
C VAL A 37 -3.56 -14.75 18.43
N ASN A 38 -2.29 -14.33 18.34
CA ASN A 38 -1.94 -12.92 18.19
C ASN A 38 -2.53 -12.29 16.92
N LYS A 39 -2.50 -13.01 15.79
CA LYS A 39 -3.09 -12.53 14.54
C LYS A 39 -4.60 -12.40 14.62
N ALA A 40 -5.29 -13.34 15.26
CA ALA A 40 -6.74 -13.29 15.46
C ALA A 40 -7.13 -12.12 16.39
N GLU A 41 -6.41 -11.92 17.48
CA GLU A 41 -6.66 -10.81 18.40
C GLU A 41 -6.43 -9.45 17.73
N GLN A 42 -5.37 -9.29 16.97
CA GLN A 42 -5.11 -8.09 16.19
C GLN A 42 -6.22 -7.82 15.16
N THR A 43 -6.66 -8.85 14.44
CA THR A 43 -7.78 -8.74 13.49
C THR A 43 -9.05 -8.25 14.18
N LEU A 44 -9.40 -8.81 15.34
CA LEU A 44 -10.57 -8.39 16.11
C LEU A 44 -10.43 -6.95 16.65
N LYS A 45 -9.25 -6.52 17.06
CA LYS A 45 -8.99 -5.13 17.46
C LYS A 45 -9.21 -4.18 16.29
N ILE A 46 -8.66 -4.46 15.12
CA ILE A 46 -8.78 -3.62 13.92
C ILE A 46 -10.25 -3.53 13.48
N THR A 47 -10.95 -4.67 13.36
CA THR A 47 -12.36 -4.68 12.96
C THR A 47 -13.24 -3.92 13.94
N ASN A 48 -13.00 -4.02 15.25
CA ASN A 48 -13.70 -3.26 16.27
C ASN A 48 -13.42 -1.74 16.13
N VAL A 49 -12.19 -1.36 15.88
CA VAL A 49 -11.83 0.05 15.67
C VAL A 49 -12.54 0.61 14.45
N LEU A 50 -12.57 -0.11 13.34
CA LEU A 50 -13.17 0.32 12.08
C LEU A 50 -14.71 0.18 12.02
N SER A 51 -15.34 -0.49 12.98
CA SER A 51 -16.81 -0.63 13.03
C SER A 51 -17.53 0.65 13.42
N ASP A 52 -16.84 1.65 13.96
CA ASP A 52 -17.37 2.99 14.25
C ASP A 52 -17.30 3.87 12.98
N PRO A 53 -18.44 4.29 12.40
CA PRO A 53 -18.45 5.07 11.16
C PRO A 53 -17.69 6.39 11.28
N THR A 54 -17.83 7.12 12.40
CA THR A 54 -17.14 8.40 12.61
C THR A 54 -15.63 8.21 12.58
N ARG A 55 -15.13 7.12 13.21
CA ARG A 55 -13.71 6.79 13.24
C ARG A 55 -13.19 6.41 11.86
N TYR A 56 -13.96 5.65 11.10
CA TYR A 56 -13.63 5.32 9.72
C TYR A 56 -13.52 6.57 8.83
N TYR A 57 -14.48 7.50 8.93
CA TYR A 57 -14.44 8.76 8.17
C TYR A 57 -13.29 9.67 8.62
N ILE A 58 -12.92 9.68 9.91
CA ILE A 58 -11.72 10.39 10.38
C ILE A 58 -10.46 9.81 9.75
N TYR A 59 -10.36 8.47 9.64
CA TYR A 59 -9.25 7.82 8.95
C TYR A 59 -9.18 8.23 7.47
N GLN A 60 -10.30 8.18 6.75
CA GLN A 60 -10.37 8.64 5.35
C GLN A 60 -9.97 10.12 5.21
N TYR A 61 -10.48 10.97 6.08
CA TYR A 61 -10.11 12.39 6.08
C TYR A 61 -8.60 12.61 6.21
N ILE A 62 -7.93 11.86 7.08
CA ILE A 62 -6.48 11.95 7.25
C ILE A 62 -5.75 11.43 6.01
N THR A 63 -6.25 10.36 5.41
CA THR A 63 -5.73 9.80 4.16
C THR A 63 -5.74 10.84 3.04
N ASP A 64 -6.83 11.59 2.89
CA ASP A 64 -7.01 12.59 1.83
C ASP A 64 -6.22 13.89 2.07
N ARG A 65 -5.69 14.11 3.29
CA ARG A 65 -4.94 15.33 3.62
C ARG A 65 -3.49 15.31 3.21
N HIS A 66 -2.90 14.15 3.04
CA HIS A 66 -1.49 13.94 2.66
C HIS A 66 -0.49 14.74 3.53
N ARG A 67 -0.89 15.07 4.77
CA ARG A 67 -0.10 15.83 5.74
C ARG A 67 -0.52 15.51 7.17
N ASP A 68 0.30 15.94 8.11
CA ASP A 68 -0.05 15.88 9.53
C ASP A 68 -1.32 16.68 9.83
N VAL A 69 -2.17 16.13 10.69
CA VAL A 69 -3.38 16.81 11.21
C VAL A 69 -3.35 16.90 12.72
N THR A 70 -4.01 17.94 13.26
CA THR A 70 -4.17 18.15 14.69
C THR A 70 -5.52 17.60 15.19
N VAL A 71 -5.62 17.36 16.51
CA VAL A 71 -6.90 17.03 17.17
C VAL A 71 -7.96 18.11 16.88
N GLN A 72 -7.55 19.38 16.87
CA GLN A 72 -8.48 20.51 16.66
C GLN A 72 -9.01 20.52 15.23
N GLU A 73 -8.17 20.32 14.20
CA GLU A 73 -8.62 20.22 12.81
C GLU A 73 -9.66 19.10 12.60
N VAL A 74 -9.42 17.93 13.22
CA VAL A 74 -10.38 16.82 13.15
C VAL A 74 -11.67 17.18 13.88
N ALA A 75 -11.60 17.77 15.07
CA ALA A 75 -12.76 18.20 15.85
C ALA A 75 -13.63 19.19 15.07
N ASP A 76 -13.01 20.20 14.46
CA ASP A 76 -13.69 21.25 13.69
C ASP A 76 -14.32 20.67 12.41
N HIS A 77 -13.59 19.83 11.68
CA HIS A 77 -14.09 19.22 10.43
C HIS A 77 -15.32 18.33 10.65
N PHE A 78 -15.30 17.51 11.71
CA PHE A 78 -16.40 16.58 12.03
C PHE A 78 -17.47 17.16 12.97
N ASN A 79 -17.30 18.44 13.39
CA ASN A 79 -18.17 19.11 14.35
C ASN A 79 -18.37 18.30 15.65
N ILE A 80 -17.26 17.79 16.21
CA ILE A 80 -17.24 17.01 17.45
C ILE A 80 -16.35 17.68 18.49
N HIS A 81 -16.58 17.35 19.75
CA HIS A 81 -15.73 17.89 20.83
C HIS A 81 -14.27 17.38 20.71
N PRO A 82 -13.23 18.22 20.97
CA PRO A 82 -11.82 17.79 20.83
C PRO A 82 -11.43 16.54 21.63
N ASN A 83 -12.08 16.29 22.76
CA ASN A 83 -11.83 15.05 23.53
C ASN A 83 -12.36 13.81 22.80
N VAL A 84 -13.48 13.93 22.06
CA VAL A 84 -14.04 12.85 21.25
C VAL A 84 -13.13 12.60 20.03
N ALA A 85 -12.68 13.66 19.34
CA ALA A 85 -11.71 13.54 18.27
C ALA A 85 -10.42 12.84 18.74
N ARG A 86 -9.91 13.22 19.93
CA ARG A 86 -8.72 12.57 20.52
C ARG A 86 -8.94 11.09 20.79
N LEU A 87 -10.14 10.71 21.29
CA LEU A 87 -10.47 9.31 21.53
C LEU A 87 -10.46 8.50 20.23
N HIS A 88 -11.07 9.01 19.14
CA HIS A 88 -11.04 8.34 17.85
C HIS A 88 -9.63 8.21 17.29
N LEU A 89 -8.82 9.27 17.35
CA LEU A 89 -7.43 9.27 16.90
C LEU A 89 -6.57 8.27 17.68
N SER A 90 -6.70 8.25 19.02
CA SER A 90 -5.97 7.28 19.85
C SER A 90 -6.37 5.83 19.54
N LYS A 91 -7.65 5.56 19.24
CA LYS A 91 -8.11 4.22 18.88
C LYS A 91 -7.55 3.76 17.52
N LEU A 92 -7.39 4.67 16.56
CA LEU A 92 -6.73 4.37 15.28
C LEU A 92 -5.22 4.14 15.47
N GLU A 93 -4.59 4.89 16.38
CA GLU A 93 -3.19 4.70 16.74
C GLU A 93 -2.95 3.38 17.50
N ASP A 94 -3.86 2.97 18.40
CA ASP A 94 -3.79 1.69 19.15
C ASP A 94 -3.73 0.46 18.23
N VAL A 95 -4.15 0.58 16.97
CA VAL A 95 -4.11 -0.49 15.95
C VAL A 95 -3.14 -0.20 14.81
N ASN A 96 -2.22 0.74 14.98
CA ASN A 96 -1.20 1.14 14.00
C ASN A 96 -1.74 1.64 12.65
N MET A 97 -2.97 2.15 12.61
CA MET A 97 -3.48 2.85 11.42
C MET A 97 -2.97 4.28 11.33
N LEU A 98 -2.71 4.91 12.46
CA LEU A 98 -2.10 6.22 12.59
C LEU A 98 -0.85 6.14 13.46
N VAL A 99 0.04 7.08 13.22
CA VAL A 99 1.15 7.40 14.12
C VAL A 99 1.05 8.86 14.53
N SER A 100 1.62 9.23 15.69
CA SER A 100 1.61 10.61 16.12
C SER A 100 2.97 11.07 16.62
N GLU A 101 3.23 12.34 16.44
CA GLU A 101 4.36 13.03 17.04
C GLU A 101 3.92 14.27 17.83
N THR A 102 4.74 14.66 18.81
CA THR A 102 4.48 15.85 19.62
C THR A 102 5.38 16.98 19.17
N LYS A 103 4.78 18.05 18.64
CA LYS A 103 5.52 19.24 18.18
C LYS A 103 5.37 20.40 19.14
N LYS A 104 6.49 20.95 19.62
CA LYS A 104 6.52 22.17 20.41
C LYS A 104 6.33 23.37 19.49
N THR A 105 5.33 24.21 19.74
CA THR A 105 5.01 25.36 18.89
C THR A 105 5.92 26.58 19.10
N GLY A 106 6.87 26.54 20.04
CA GLY A 106 7.80 27.66 20.31
C GLY A 106 7.17 28.92 20.95
N LYS A 107 5.84 29.04 20.94
CA LYS A 107 5.11 30.24 21.43
C LYS A 107 4.59 30.12 22.87
N GLY A 108 5.07 29.17 23.67
CA GLY A 108 4.52 28.83 24.97
C GLY A 108 3.13 28.19 24.86
N GLY A 109 2.84 27.19 25.66
CA GLY A 109 1.57 26.46 25.61
C GLY A 109 1.79 24.94 25.56
N ARG A 110 0.69 24.18 25.63
CA ARG A 110 0.74 22.72 25.58
C ARG A 110 1.19 22.28 24.17
N PRO A 111 2.19 21.40 24.04
CA PRO A 111 2.62 20.88 22.75
C PRO A 111 1.45 20.28 21.96
N SER A 112 1.40 20.54 20.66
CA SER A 112 0.40 19.97 19.77
C SER A 112 0.81 18.54 19.40
N ARG A 113 -0.15 17.61 19.45
CA ARG A 113 0.03 16.25 18.93
C ARG A 113 -0.48 16.21 17.50
N LEU A 114 0.40 15.83 16.61
CA LEU A 114 0.14 15.71 15.16
C LEU A 114 -0.04 14.24 14.82
N TYR A 115 -1.02 13.94 14.00
CA TYR A 115 -1.34 12.59 13.56
C TYR A 115 -1.19 12.48 12.04
N ARG A 116 -0.63 11.38 11.58
CA ARG A 116 -0.52 11.01 10.16
C ARG A 116 -0.76 9.52 9.98
N LEU A 117 -0.91 9.09 8.72
CA LEU A 117 -1.00 7.67 8.40
C LEU A 117 0.24 6.92 8.90
N SER A 118 0.04 5.69 9.35
CA SER A 118 1.14 4.76 9.58
C SER A 118 1.73 4.30 8.25
N ASP A 119 3.02 4.00 8.24
CA ASP A 119 3.66 3.32 7.12
C ASP A 119 3.33 1.82 7.07
N ASP A 120 2.80 1.28 8.17
CA ASP A 120 2.39 -0.13 8.27
C ASP A 120 1.09 -0.37 7.49
N VAL A 121 1.11 -1.32 6.55
CA VAL A 121 -0.07 -1.70 5.78
C VAL A 121 -0.87 -2.77 6.53
N ILE A 122 -2.15 -2.47 6.76
CA ILE A 122 -3.09 -3.42 7.36
C ILE A 122 -3.84 -4.15 6.26
N GLN A 123 -3.66 -5.46 6.20
CA GLN A 123 -4.35 -6.35 5.26
C GLN A 123 -5.29 -7.30 6.01
N LEU A 124 -6.57 -7.27 5.66
CA LEU A 124 -7.60 -8.16 6.20
C LEU A 124 -8.18 -9.02 5.07
N ASN A 125 -7.80 -10.30 5.04
CA ASN A 125 -8.29 -11.24 4.05
C ASN A 125 -9.02 -12.42 4.72
N PHE A 126 -10.27 -12.67 4.33
CA PHE A 126 -11.09 -13.78 4.82
C PHE A 126 -11.62 -14.61 3.64
N PRO A 127 -11.22 -15.88 3.47
CA PRO A 127 -10.11 -16.55 4.13
C PRO A 127 -8.76 -15.94 3.76
N PHE A 128 -7.71 -16.25 4.53
CA PHE A 128 -6.37 -15.72 4.27
C PHE A 128 -5.90 -16.02 2.85
N ARG A 129 -5.36 -15.00 2.18
CA ARG A 129 -4.73 -15.06 0.86
C ARG A 129 -3.43 -14.26 0.90
N ASP A 130 -2.35 -14.83 0.41
CA ASP A 130 -1.05 -14.18 0.33
C ASP A 130 -0.74 -13.78 -1.12
N TYR A 131 -1.41 -12.73 -1.59
CA TYR A 131 -1.15 -12.19 -2.92
C TYR A 131 0.19 -11.44 -3.00
N GLN A 132 0.72 -10.97 -1.86
CA GLN A 132 2.03 -10.33 -1.81
C GLN A 132 3.13 -11.37 -2.08
N LEU A 133 3.10 -12.53 -1.45
CA LEU A 133 4.03 -13.62 -1.74
C LEU A 133 3.92 -14.08 -3.20
N LEU A 134 2.69 -14.24 -3.70
CA LEU A 134 2.49 -14.62 -5.10
C LEU A 134 3.08 -13.59 -6.06
N SER A 135 2.89 -12.28 -5.80
CA SER A 135 3.45 -11.21 -6.62
C SER A 135 4.98 -11.20 -6.58
N LYS A 136 5.60 -11.40 -5.41
CA LYS A 136 7.06 -11.53 -5.29
C LYS A 136 7.59 -12.70 -6.12
N ILE A 137 6.99 -13.89 -6.00
CA ILE A 137 7.38 -15.06 -6.80
C ILE A 137 7.30 -14.74 -8.31
N ALA A 138 6.22 -14.11 -8.76
CA ALA A 138 6.04 -13.76 -10.17
C ALA A 138 7.09 -12.74 -10.64
N ILE A 139 7.38 -11.71 -9.86
CA ILE A 139 8.36 -10.66 -10.21
C ILE A 139 9.77 -11.25 -10.22
N GLU A 140 10.18 -12.01 -9.20
CA GLU A 140 11.47 -12.69 -9.16
C GLU A 140 11.65 -13.65 -10.33
N THR A 141 10.59 -14.36 -10.73
CA THR A 141 10.61 -15.21 -11.91
C THR A 141 10.88 -14.39 -13.18
N MET A 142 10.21 -13.24 -13.36
CA MET A 142 10.45 -12.36 -14.52
C MET A 142 11.88 -11.80 -14.51
N ILE A 143 12.38 -11.36 -13.36
CA ILE A 143 13.76 -10.86 -13.21
C ILE A 143 14.78 -11.96 -13.55
N SER A 144 14.54 -13.18 -13.13
CA SER A 144 15.44 -14.33 -13.41
C SER A 144 15.54 -14.69 -14.89
N LEU A 145 14.56 -14.30 -15.70
CA LEU A 145 14.59 -14.42 -17.18
C LEU A 145 15.42 -13.32 -17.87
N GLY A 146 16.02 -12.41 -17.10
CA GLY A 146 16.84 -11.32 -17.62
C GLY A 146 16.03 -10.26 -18.36
N GLU A 147 16.64 -9.62 -19.37
CA GLU A 147 16.05 -8.49 -20.10
C GLU A 147 14.71 -8.82 -20.77
N GLU A 148 14.53 -10.04 -21.25
CA GLU A 148 13.27 -10.45 -21.87
C GLU A 148 12.13 -10.51 -20.83
N GLY A 149 12.40 -11.04 -19.62
CA GLY A 149 11.42 -11.06 -18.54
C GLY A 149 11.05 -9.65 -18.08
N LYS A 150 12.02 -8.75 -17.94
CA LYS A 150 11.77 -7.33 -17.62
C LYS A 150 10.91 -6.67 -18.71
N ARG A 151 11.26 -6.86 -19.98
CA ARG A 151 10.49 -6.33 -21.13
C ARG A 151 9.03 -6.77 -21.10
N VAL A 152 8.78 -8.04 -20.82
CA VAL A 152 7.41 -8.58 -20.72
C VAL A 152 6.66 -7.99 -19.52
N LEU A 153 7.33 -7.86 -18.37
CA LEU A 153 6.78 -7.27 -17.15
C LEU A 153 6.32 -5.81 -17.42
N TYR A 154 7.16 -4.99 -18.04
CA TYR A 154 6.87 -3.60 -18.38
C TYR A 154 5.73 -3.47 -19.39
N ALA A 155 5.76 -4.26 -20.46
CA ALA A 155 4.69 -4.28 -21.46
C ALA A 155 3.34 -4.71 -20.85
N THR A 156 3.38 -5.64 -19.90
CA THR A 156 2.18 -6.08 -19.17
C THR A 156 1.67 -4.97 -18.25
N GLY A 157 2.55 -4.26 -17.55
CA GLY A 157 2.18 -3.09 -16.76
C GLY A 157 1.45 -2.05 -17.60
N LYS A 158 2.01 -1.67 -18.74
CA LYS A 158 1.40 -0.74 -19.69
C LYS A 158 0.00 -1.19 -20.15
N LYS A 159 -0.13 -2.45 -20.53
CA LYS A 159 -1.40 -3.06 -20.93
C LYS A 159 -2.47 -2.92 -19.84
N PHE A 160 -2.15 -3.25 -18.59
CA PHE A 160 -3.10 -3.14 -17.48
C PHE A 160 -3.51 -1.70 -17.19
N GLY A 161 -2.60 -0.72 -17.39
CA GLY A 161 -2.92 0.70 -17.31
C GLY A 161 -3.96 1.12 -18.35
N SER A 162 -3.80 0.70 -19.61
CA SER A 162 -4.76 0.96 -20.68
C SER A 162 -6.11 0.30 -20.41
N GLU A 163 -6.13 -0.98 -20.00
CA GLU A 163 -7.36 -1.70 -19.65
C GLU A 163 -8.14 -1.07 -18.50
N LEU A 164 -7.44 -0.44 -17.56
CA LEU A 164 -8.08 0.29 -16.45
C LEU A 164 -8.84 1.51 -16.97
N ILE A 165 -8.24 2.29 -17.85
CA ILE A 165 -8.88 3.45 -18.49
C ILE A 165 -10.07 3.01 -19.35
N GLU A 166 -9.93 1.98 -20.17
CA GLU A 166 -11.03 1.44 -20.99
C GLU A 166 -12.23 1.05 -20.13
N ARG A 167 -12.00 0.44 -18.97
CA ARG A 167 -13.07 0.12 -18.02
C ARG A 167 -13.74 1.34 -17.41
N GLU A 168 -12.99 2.40 -17.11
CA GLU A 168 -13.56 3.65 -16.58
C GLU A 168 -14.33 4.40 -17.68
N MET A 169 -13.83 4.44 -18.91
CA MET A 169 -14.54 5.00 -20.07
C MET A 169 -15.88 4.28 -20.32
N ALA A 170 -15.91 2.96 -20.21
CA ALA A 170 -17.12 2.17 -20.42
C ALA A 170 -18.24 2.50 -19.39
N LYS A 171 -17.90 3.04 -18.22
CA LYS A 171 -18.89 3.47 -17.20
C LYS A 171 -19.55 4.81 -17.52
N THR A 172 -18.88 5.65 -18.30
CA THR A 172 -19.32 7.04 -18.54
C THR A 172 -20.38 7.18 -19.65
N HIS A 173 -20.71 6.12 -20.39
CA HIS A 173 -21.72 6.08 -21.45
C HIS A 173 -21.59 7.23 -22.51
N HIS A 174 -20.41 7.78 -22.69
CA HIS A 174 -20.17 8.79 -23.74
C HIS A 174 -20.07 8.12 -25.10
N ASN A 175 -20.97 8.50 -26.01
CA ASN A 175 -20.92 8.09 -27.42
C ASN A 175 -20.14 9.10 -28.28
N ASP A 176 -19.73 10.23 -27.69
CA ASP A 176 -19.04 11.32 -28.36
C ASP A 176 -17.57 11.36 -27.96
N GLU A 177 -16.77 12.09 -28.73
CA GLU A 177 -15.36 12.33 -28.46
C GLU A 177 -15.18 13.05 -27.10
N LEU A 178 -14.31 12.50 -26.24
CA LEU A 178 -14.08 13.02 -24.90
C LEU A 178 -13.35 14.38 -24.96
N ASN A 179 -13.89 15.39 -24.28
CA ASN A 179 -13.16 16.62 -24.07
C ASN A 179 -12.06 16.47 -23.01
N PHE A 180 -11.17 17.47 -22.92
CA PHE A 180 -10.02 17.42 -22.03
C PHE A 180 -10.40 17.23 -20.56
N GLU A 181 -11.43 17.92 -20.07
CA GLU A 181 -11.88 17.83 -18.67
C GLU A 181 -12.40 16.41 -18.34
N GLN A 182 -13.15 15.80 -19.26
CA GLN A 182 -13.61 14.42 -19.13
C GLN A 182 -12.46 13.42 -19.11
N LYS A 183 -11.42 13.63 -19.95
CA LYS A 183 -10.20 12.81 -19.92
C LYS A 183 -9.50 12.89 -18.55
N ILE A 184 -9.39 14.07 -17.96
CA ILE A 184 -8.80 14.27 -16.62
C ILE A 184 -9.65 13.61 -15.53
N GLU A 185 -10.97 13.69 -15.61
CA GLU A 185 -11.86 13.05 -14.66
C GLU A 185 -11.75 11.52 -14.72
N ILE A 186 -11.70 10.94 -15.92
CA ILE A 186 -11.46 9.51 -16.12
C ILE A 186 -10.11 9.08 -15.53
N LEU A 187 -9.03 9.85 -15.78
CA LEU A 187 -7.72 9.59 -15.18
C LEU A 187 -7.77 9.61 -13.65
N ARG A 188 -8.43 10.62 -13.07
CA ARG A 188 -8.59 10.76 -11.62
C ARG A 188 -9.33 9.56 -11.02
N ASN A 189 -10.44 9.16 -11.64
CA ASN A 189 -11.24 8.04 -11.19
C ASN A 189 -10.46 6.73 -11.30
N ALA A 190 -9.79 6.49 -12.41
CA ALA A 190 -8.95 5.32 -12.62
C ALA A 190 -7.80 5.24 -11.59
N ALA A 191 -7.10 6.35 -11.36
CA ALA A 191 -6.02 6.42 -10.37
C ALA A 191 -6.53 6.19 -8.93
N THR A 192 -7.73 6.70 -8.61
CA THR A 192 -8.37 6.47 -7.31
C THR A 192 -8.76 5.00 -7.14
N VAL A 193 -9.33 4.38 -8.17
CA VAL A 193 -9.67 2.94 -8.17
C VAL A 193 -8.41 2.07 -8.05
N ALA A 194 -7.29 2.51 -8.65
CA ALA A 194 -6.00 1.87 -8.50
C ALA A 194 -5.37 2.06 -7.09
N GLY A 195 -5.96 2.90 -6.24
CA GLY A 195 -5.49 3.15 -4.88
C GLY A 195 -4.31 4.13 -4.79
N PHE A 196 -4.13 5.00 -5.77
CA PHE A 196 -2.97 5.91 -5.84
C PHE A 196 -3.08 7.14 -4.93
N TYR A 197 -4.29 7.49 -4.46
CA TYR A 197 -4.59 8.76 -3.79
C TYR A 197 -4.00 9.95 -4.57
N PRO A 198 -4.50 10.21 -5.80
CA PRO A 198 -3.86 11.11 -6.73
C PRO A 198 -4.28 12.56 -6.51
N GLU A 199 -3.35 13.49 -6.70
CA GLU A 199 -3.63 14.90 -6.95
C GLU A 199 -3.25 15.28 -8.38
N PHE A 200 -4.14 16.02 -9.08
CA PHE A 200 -3.93 16.47 -10.44
C PHE A 200 -4.09 17.98 -10.52
N GLU A 201 -3.11 18.63 -11.13
CA GLU A 201 -3.15 20.02 -11.54
C GLU A 201 -2.89 20.12 -13.04
N VAL A 202 -3.57 21.02 -13.72
CA VAL A 202 -3.44 21.25 -15.16
C VAL A 202 -3.04 22.69 -15.41
N ASN A 203 -2.11 22.91 -16.33
CA ASN A 203 -1.78 24.27 -16.75
C ASN A 203 -2.92 24.92 -17.56
N GLU A 204 -2.90 26.25 -17.69
CA GLU A 204 -3.94 27.03 -18.38
C GLU A 204 -4.18 26.60 -19.84
N THR A 205 -3.17 26.05 -20.50
CA THR A 205 -3.25 25.65 -21.91
C THR A 205 -3.71 24.19 -22.12
N GLY A 206 -3.88 23.40 -21.05
CA GLY A 206 -4.23 21.99 -21.14
C GLY A 206 -3.15 21.07 -21.75
N THR A 207 -1.91 21.57 -21.88
CA THR A 207 -0.80 20.81 -22.50
C THR A 207 0.11 20.13 -21.48
N LYS A 208 -0.03 20.47 -20.18
CA LYS A 208 0.75 19.90 -19.09
C LYS A 208 -0.16 19.47 -17.96
N ILE A 209 -0.01 18.24 -17.53
CA ILE A 209 -0.69 17.67 -16.38
C ILE A 209 0.39 17.40 -15.33
N TYR A 210 0.29 18.02 -14.17
CA TYR A 210 1.08 17.73 -13.00
C TYR A 210 0.29 16.78 -12.15
N PHE A 211 0.87 15.64 -11.78
CA PHE A 211 0.19 14.73 -10.88
C PHE A 211 1.13 14.12 -9.85
N GLN A 212 0.58 13.89 -8.69
CA GLN A 212 1.25 13.30 -7.55
C GLN A 212 0.48 12.06 -7.11
N ILE A 213 1.22 11.04 -6.72
CA ILE A 213 0.71 9.77 -6.20
C ILE A 213 1.22 9.67 -4.76
N TYR A 214 0.31 9.71 -3.79
CA TYR A 214 0.64 9.66 -2.37
C TYR A 214 0.57 8.26 -1.79
N ASN A 215 0.01 7.31 -2.51
CA ASN A 215 0.04 5.90 -2.15
C ASN A 215 0.48 5.05 -3.34
N CYS A 216 1.55 4.29 -3.19
CA CYS A 216 1.96 3.30 -4.17
C CYS A 216 1.46 1.92 -3.76
N PRO A 217 0.49 1.31 -4.47
CA PRO A 217 -0.03 -0.02 -4.14
C PRO A 217 1.02 -1.13 -4.24
N PHE A 218 2.18 -0.83 -4.82
CA PHE A 218 3.29 -1.77 -5.02
C PHE A 218 4.47 -1.51 -4.07
N LYS A 219 4.31 -0.59 -3.09
CA LYS A 219 5.39 -0.07 -2.24
C LYS A 219 6.22 -1.18 -1.57
N GLU A 220 5.54 -2.20 -1.00
CA GLU A 220 6.20 -3.27 -0.27
C GLU A 220 7.08 -4.14 -1.18
N VAL A 221 6.60 -4.46 -2.38
CA VAL A 221 7.37 -5.24 -3.36
C VAL A 221 8.43 -4.36 -4.03
N ALA A 222 8.10 -3.09 -4.29
CA ALA A 222 9.04 -2.12 -4.85
C ALA A 222 10.24 -1.83 -3.92
N ALA A 223 10.08 -1.95 -2.61
CA ALA A 223 11.18 -1.80 -1.66
C ALA A 223 12.29 -2.87 -1.83
N GLU A 224 11.91 -4.06 -2.31
CA GLU A 224 12.85 -5.17 -2.57
C GLU A 224 13.38 -5.16 -4.02
N HIS A 225 12.56 -4.73 -4.99
CA HIS A 225 12.82 -4.72 -6.43
C HIS A 225 12.50 -3.35 -7.05
N THR A 226 13.18 -2.31 -6.56
CA THR A 226 12.83 -0.91 -6.84
C THR A 226 12.84 -0.59 -8.34
N GLU A 227 13.88 -0.99 -9.07
CA GLU A 227 14.01 -0.66 -10.48
C GLU A 227 12.87 -1.29 -11.30
N GLU A 228 12.69 -2.58 -11.16
CA GLU A 228 11.74 -3.35 -11.97
C GLU A 228 10.28 -2.96 -11.66
N VAL A 229 9.96 -2.82 -10.38
CA VAL A 229 8.59 -2.50 -9.95
C VAL A 229 8.24 -1.04 -10.22
N CYS A 230 9.16 -0.09 -9.97
CA CYS A 230 8.93 1.31 -10.31
C CYS A 230 8.82 1.52 -11.83
N THR A 231 9.63 0.82 -12.63
CA THR A 231 9.51 0.89 -14.09
C THR A 231 8.19 0.28 -14.57
N THR A 232 7.75 -0.84 -13.99
CA THR A 232 6.43 -1.44 -14.27
C THR A 232 5.30 -0.47 -13.93
N HIS A 233 5.39 0.21 -12.79
CA HIS A 233 4.40 1.21 -12.38
C HIS A 233 4.42 2.43 -13.32
N TYR A 234 5.58 2.90 -13.71
CA TYR A 234 5.71 3.96 -14.71
C TYR A 234 5.06 3.59 -16.05
N GLU A 235 5.31 2.39 -16.55
CA GLU A 235 4.68 1.90 -17.79
C GLU A 235 3.15 1.72 -17.63
N PHE A 236 2.68 1.32 -16.43
CA PHE A 236 1.25 1.29 -16.12
C PHE A 236 0.63 2.69 -16.24
N LEU A 237 1.26 3.72 -15.63
CA LEU A 237 0.82 5.10 -15.75
C LEU A 237 0.83 5.56 -17.22
N LYS A 238 1.89 5.23 -17.94
CA LYS A 238 2.01 5.56 -19.37
C LYS A 238 0.87 4.93 -20.19
N GLY A 239 0.50 3.68 -19.91
CA GLY A 239 -0.66 3.02 -20.51
C GLY A 239 -1.96 3.76 -20.24
N MET A 240 -2.16 4.28 -19.02
CA MET A 240 -3.34 5.08 -18.69
C MET A 240 -3.42 6.36 -19.52
N PHE A 241 -2.32 7.10 -19.65
CA PHE A 241 -2.29 8.35 -20.38
C PHE A 241 -2.40 8.15 -21.89
N GLU A 242 -1.68 7.21 -22.47
CA GLU A 242 -1.69 6.94 -23.91
C GLU A 242 -3.04 6.39 -24.41
N CYS A 243 -3.90 5.88 -23.51
CA CYS A 243 -5.27 5.50 -23.85
C CYS A 243 -6.20 6.71 -24.07
N LEU A 244 -5.85 7.88 -23.52
CA LEU A 244 -6.67 9.09 -23.56
C LEU A 244 -6.10 10.21 -24.44
N PHE A 245 -4.80 10.22 -24.67
CA PHE A 245 -4.10 11.28 -25.40
C PHE A 245 -3.20 10.69 -26.48
N ASP A 246 -3.16 11.34 -27.64
CA ASP A 246 -2.43 10.82 -28.81
C ASP A 246 -0.91 10.83 -28.64
N ASN A 247 -0.37 11.89 -28.02
CA ASN A 247 1.06 11.99 -27.72
C ASN A 247 1.25 12.30 -26.24
N VAL A 248 2.04 11.46 -25.57
CA VAL A 248 2.30 11.56 -24.14
C VAL A 248 3.77 11.40 -23.85
N GLU A 249 4.33 12.36 -23.14
CA GLU A 249 5.64 12.25 -22.51
C GLU A 249 5.48 12.43 -20.98
N ILE A 250 5.80 11.39 -20.21
CA ILE A 250 5.74 11.43 -18.75
C ILE A 250 7.16 11.56 -18.21
N ILE A 251 7.38 12.55 -17.34
CA ILE A 251 8.67 12.85 -16.74
C ILE A 251 8.53 12.68 -15.22
N GLU A 252 9.26 11.72 -14.63
CA GLU A 252 9.35 11.56 -13.17
C GLU A 252 10.07 12.77 -12.56
N LYS A 253 9.50 13.37 -11.52
CA LYS A 253 10.05 14.51 -10.76
C LYS A 253 10.33 14.18 -9.30
N GLY A 254 9.70 13.17 -8.76
CA GLY A 254 9.91 12.69 -7.40
C GLY A 254 9.51 11.24 -7.27
N ASN A 255 10.10 10.54 -6.30
CA ASN A 255 9.85 9.13 -6.06
C ASN A 255 9.90 8.84 -4.56
N MET A 256 8.85 8.23 -4.03
CA MET A 256 8.72 7.89 -2.60
C MET A 256 9.83 6.97 -2.10
N LEU A 257 10.30 6.03 -2.93
CA LEU A 257 11.39 5.12 -2.57
C LEU A 257 12.77 5.80 -2.57
N LYS A 258 12.84 7.01 -3.10
CA LYS A 258 14.03 7.88 -3.08
C LYS A 258 13.94 8.99 -2.02
N GLY A 259 12.98 8.90 -1.09
CA GLY A 259 12.81 9.82 0.04
C GLY A 259 11.92 11.04 -0.21
N CYS A 260 11.12 11.04 -1.26
CA CYS A 260 10.08 12.06 -1.49
C CYS A 260 8.77 11.66 -0.79
N ASP A 261 7.94 12.64 -0.44
CA ASP A 261 6.62 12.40 0.18
C ASP A 261 5.63 11.76 -0.79
N ALA A 262 5.82 11.96 -2.11
CA ALA A 262 4.99 11.42 -3.17
C ALA A 262 5.82 11.04 -4.40
N CYS A 263 5.27 10.15 -5.25
CA CYS A 263 5.75 10.03 -6.63
C CYS A 263 5.12 11.14 -7.47
N ALA A 264 5.95 12.06 -7.97
CA ALA A 264 5.53 13.24 -8.72
C ALA A 264 5.91 13.11 -10.19
N TYR A 265 4.99 13.49 -11.07
CA TYR A 265 5.16 13.39 -12.52
C TYR A 265 4.66 14.64 -13.24
N HIS A 266 5.31 14.96 -14.35
CA HIS A 266 4.80 15.90 -15.34
C HIS A 266 4.46 15.13 -16.62
N ALA A 267 3.21 15.14 -17.03
CA ALA A 267 2.81 14.62 -18.34
C ALA A 267 2.63 15.79 -19.32
N LEU A 268 3.37 15.74 -20.43
CA LEU A 268 3.16 16.59 -21.59
C LEU A 268 2.22 15.85 -22.53
N VAL A 269 1.09 16.46 -22.87
CA VAL A 269 0.05 15.84 -23.70
C VAL A 269 -0.31 16.74 -24.89
N SER A 270 -0.64 16.13 -26.01
CA SER A 270 -1.33 16.79 -27.11
C SER A 270 -2.62 16.03 -27.43
N ASN A 271 -3.63 16.79 -27.78
CA ASN A 271 -4.90 16.23 -28.27
C ASN A 271 -4.78 15.86 -29.74
#